data_a2ef0785bc5bbd612d3705b0e252b96c
#
_entry.id   a2ef0785bc5bbd612d3705b0e252b96c
#
_cell.length_a   1.000
_cell.length_b   1.000
_cell.length_c   1.000
_cell.angle_alpha   90.00
_cell.angle_beta   90.00
_cell.angle_gamma   90.00
#
_symmetry.space_group_name_H-M   'P 1'
#
loop_
_entity.id
_entity.type
_entity.pdbx_description
1 polymer ?
#
loop_
_entity_poly.entity_id
_entity_poly.type
_entity_poly.pdbx_seq_one_letter_code
_entity_poly.pdbx_strand_id
1 'polypeptide(L)'
;MQEWSKGRIARTAGCAAAIMLLAANAQAADKVGVSMPNIKGPWFTPILFGISDDAKKLGYEIIIQDAGGYGNVDKQVSQFSNLVVQQVKAILLDPANPDSFNGAVRQAKAAKIPVVGAGSPVVASSVEADAAASSSHCSIGHELAKGAKTLLPNGGTIAILAGPPGAFWASDRLRCFKEDIANSNLKIVAEQTSEQDAAVALSLANDFLQRFPNVDLLYGADDTYGVGAGRAAQGAQKCGKVKVLFAVLGEAAEEIMRAGCADYVVAQQPVLIGRTAIGMVDKLVKGQPLAKKLEEIALIPVTKANLDSISKTTMQAPKGWTP
;
A
#
# COMPACT_ATOMS: atom_id res chain seq x y z
N MET A 1 82.74 50.45 42.09
CA MET A 1 82.94 50.27 40.63
C MET A 1 82.00 49.19 40.18
N GLN A 2 81.06 49.54 39.36
CA GLN A 2 79.85 48.78 39.01
C GLN A 2 80.09 48.01 37.71
N GLU A 3 79.80 46.75 37.70
CA GLU A 3 79.62 46.04 36.43
C GLU A 3 78.18 45.65 36.19
N TRP A 4 77.78 46.01 35.05
CA TRP A 4 76.43 45.73 34.50
C TRP A 4 76.32 44.34 33.96
N SER A 5 75.41 43.57 34.48
CA SER A 5 75.03 42.29 33.84
C SER A 5 73.79 42.44 32.99
N LYS A 6 73.95 42.16 31.72
CA LYS A 6 72.85 42.19 30.73
C LYS A 6 71.99 40.94 30.87
N GLY A 7 70.74 41.16 31.29
CA GLY A 7 69.75 40.12 31.27
C GLY A 7 69.20 39.82 29.83
N ARG A 8 69.27 38.57 29.42
CA ARG A 8 68.70 38.05 28.16
C ARG A 8 67.19 37.82 28.37
N ILE A 9 66.35 38.55 27.64
CA ILE A 9 64.91 38.29 27.56
C ILE A 9 64.72 37.19 26.60
N ALA A 10 64.31 36.02 27.10
CA ALA A 10 63.83 34.89 26.26
C ALA A 10 62.41 35.18 25.76
N ARG A 11 62.22 35.34 24.45
CA ARG A 11 60.92 35.41 23.85
C ARG A 11 60.37 33.98 23.71
N THR A 12 59.41 33.59 24.54
CA THR A 12 58.61 32.42 24.35
C THR A 12 57.52 32.70 23.30
N ALA A 13 57.72 32.16 22.12
CA ALA A 13 56.68 32.13 21.08
C ALA A 13 55.59 31.13 21.48
N GLY A 14 54.45 31.66 21.94
CA GLY A 14 53.26 30.84 22.19
C GLY A 14 52.63 30.40 20.86
N CYS A 15 52.74 29.10 20.50
CA CYS A 15 51.94 28.49 19.46
C CYS A 15 50.49 28.37 19.97
N ALA A 16 49.64 29.33 19.60
CA ALA A 16 48.20 29.15 19.72
C ALA A 16 47.73 28.14 18.68
N ALA A 17 47.63 26.89 19.08
CA ALA A 17 46.97 25.87 18.29
C ALA A 17 45.45 26.17 18.23
N ALA A 18 44.99 26.74 17.12
CA ALA A 18 43.57 26.89 16.83
C ALA A 18 42.98 25.49 16.58
N ILE A 19 42.40 24.91 17.62
CA ILE A 19 41.54 23.71 17.48
C ILE A 19 40.26 24.19 16.80
N MET A 20 40.17 24.09 15.50
CA MET A 20 38.91 24.16 14.77
C MET A 20 38.09 22.90 15.16
N LEU A 21 37.21 23.10 16.11
CA LEU A 21 36.09 22.18 16.34
C LEU A 21 35.21 22.21 15.06
N LEU A 22 35.41 21.25 14.19
CA LEU A 22 34.43 20.83 13.20
C LEU A 22 33.22 20.28 13.98
N ALA A 23 32.33 21.20 14.38
CA ALA A 23 31.00 20.81 14.77
C ALA A 23 30.36 20.20 13.54
N ALA A 24 30.43 18.89 13.44
CA ALA A 24 29.56 18.15 12.51
C ALA A 24 28.14 18.52 12.94
N ASN A 25 27.54 19.48 12.25
CA ASN A 25 26.10 19.70 12.33
C ASN A 25 25.45 18.37 11.91
N ALA A 26 25.10 17.56 12.88
CA ALA A 26 24.18 16.45 12.65
C ALA A 26 22.86 17.12 12.23
N GLN A 27 22.71 17.34 10.94
CA GLN A 27 21.47 17.86 10.37
C GLN A 27 20.41 16.81 10.66
N ALA A 28 19.39 17.19 11.42
CA ALA A 28 18.27 16.30 11.68
C ALA A 28 17.75 15.76 10.33
N ALA A 29 17.50 14.48 10.27
CA ALA A 29 17.02 13.85 9.04
C ALA A 29 15.75 14.57 8.58
N ASP A 30 15.66 14.82 7.27
CA ASP A 30 14.46 15.39 6.67
C ASP A 30 13.28 14.45 6.87
N LYS A 31 12.14 14.97 7.33
CA LYS A 31 10.96 14.19 7.68
C LYS A 31 10.02 14.04 6.50
N VAL A 32 9.57 12.83 6.24
CA VAL A 32 8.53 12.53 5.26
C VAL A 32 7.31 11.96 5.98
N GLY A 33 6.15 12.58 5.80
CA GLY A 33 4.89 12.09 6.35
C GLY A 33 4.35 10.93 5.52
N VAL A 34 3.74 9.95 6.18
CA VAL A 34 3.04 8.83 5.53
C VAL A 34 1.65 8.74 6.12
N SER A 35 0.62 9.04 5.33
CA SER A 35 -0.79 9.01 5.75
C SER A 35 -1.48 7.80 5.14
N MET A 36 -1.92 6.88 6.00
CA MET A 36 -2.55 5.62 5.62
C MET A 36 -3.89 5.42 6.32
N PRO A 37 -4.89 4.77 5.67
CA PRO A 37 -6.14 4.42 6.34
C PRO A 37 -5.92 3.34 7.41
N ASN A 38 -4.94 2.47 7.24
CA ASN A 38 -4.52 1.44 8.18
C ASN A 38 -3.01 1.20 8.00
N ILE A 39 -2.36 0.59 9.01
CA ILE A 39 -0.93 0.22 8.95
C ILE A 39 -0.69 -1.29 9.08
N LYS A 40 -1.74 -2.06 9.26
CA LYS A 40 -1.68 -3.51 9.48
C LYS A 40 -2.25 -4.26 8.28
N GLY A 41 -1.87 -5.52 8.20
CA GLY A 41 -2.39 -6.43 7.19
C GLY A 41 -1.50 -6.56 5.97
N PRO A 42 -1.86 -7.48 5.07
CA PRO A 42 -1.01 -7.94 3.98
C PRO A 42 -0.84 -6.93 2.83
N TRP A 43 -1.63 -5.85 2.81
CA TRP A 43 -1.43 -4.72 1.91
C TRP A 43 -0.54 -3.63 2.54
N PHE A 44 -0.91 -3.16 3.75
CA PHE A 44 -0.27 -1.98 4.36
C PHE A 44 1.12 -2.28 4.91
N THR A 45 1.32 -3.41 5.58
CA THR A 45 2.63 -3.78 6.14
C THR A 45 3.72 -3.83 5.07
N PRO A 46 3.54 -4.49 3.90
CA PRO A 46 4.56 -4.50 2.86
C PRO A 46 4.83 -3.14 2.20
N ILE A 47 3.79 -2.32 1.97
CA ILE A 47 3.99 -1.00 1.37
C ILE A 47 4.78 -0.09 2.31
N LEU A 48 4.48 -0.14 3.62
CA LEU A 48 5.22 0.59 4.65
C LEU A 48 6.66 0.09 4.79
N PHE A 49 6.88 -1.23 4.66
CA PHE A 49 8.24 -1.77 4.59
C PHE A 49 9.02 -1.18 3.42
N GLY A 50 8.45 -1.18 2.22
CA GLY A 50 9.09 -0.62 1.03
C GLY A 50 9.44 0.86 1.20
N ILE A 51 8.52 1.65 1.75
CA ILE A 51 8.73 3.07 2.07
C ILE A 51 9.86 3.23 3.10
N SER A 52 9.78 2.54 4.24
CA SER A 52 10.70 2.74 5.36
C SER A 52 12.13 2.27 5.06
N ASP A 53 12.27 1.13 4.37
CA ASP A 53 13.57 0.58 3.99
C ASP A 53 14.33 1.49 3.04
N ASP A 54 13.66 2.03 2.01
CA ASP A 54 14.30 2.94 1.06
C ASP A 54 14.42 4.38 1.59
N ALA A 55 13.46 4.86 2.41
CA ALA A 55 13.58 6.15 3.09
C ALA A 55 14.84 6.23 3.95
N LYS A 56 15.14 5.16 4.71
CA LYS A 56 16.36 5.06 5.51
C LYS A 56 17.63 5.17 4.65
N LYS A 57 17.66 4.53 3.47
CA LYS A 57 18.79 4.60 2.53
C LYS A 57 18.96 6.00 1.93
N LEU A 58 17.84 6.72 1.75
CA LEU A 58 17.80 8.08 1.22
C LEU A 58 18.04 9.16 2.29
N GLY A 59 18.12 8.78 3.56
CA GLY A 59 18.37 9.70 4.67
C GLY A 59 17.14 10.40 5.22
N TYR A 60 15.93 9.86 4.96
CA TYR A 60 14.67 10.39 5.50
C TYR A 60 14.24 9.69 6.78
N GLU A 61 13.65 10.46 7.70
CA GLU A 61 12.86 9.97 8.83
C GLU A 61 11.39 9.90 8.43
N ILE A 62 10.71 8.79 8.71
CA ILE A 62 9.31 8.58 8.35
C ILE A 62 8.40 8.84 9.54
N ILE A 63 7.37 9.67 9.36
CA ILE A 63 6.29 9.90 10.33
C ILE A 63 5.03 9.21 9.81
N ILE A 64 4.68 8.06 10.38
CA ILE A 64 3.51 7.29 9.98
C ILE A 64 2.28 7.77 10.76
N GLN A 65 1.19 8.04 10.03
CA GLN A 65 -0.13 8.39 10.54
C GLN A 65 -1.13 7.29 10.19
N ASP A 66 -1.66 6.64 11.21
CA ASP A 66 -2.66 5.57 11.10
C ASP A 66 -4.05 6.13 11.42
N ALA A 67 -4.96 6.12 10.45
CA ALA A 67 -6.34 6.49 10.69
C ALA A 67 -7.09 5.42 11.50
N GLY A 68 -6.69 4.16 11.38
CA GLY A 68 -7.29 3.02 12.09
C GLY A 68 -8.48 2.39 11.36
N GLY A 69 -8.61 2.63 10.04
CA GLY A 69 -9.60 2.00 9.17
C GLY A 69 -10.23 2.95 8.16
N TYR A 70 -10.85 2.38 7.13
CA TYR A 70 -11.49 3.12 6.03
C TYR A 70 -12.68 3.99 6.48
N GLY A 71 -13.33 3.66 7.60
CA GLY A 71 -14.40 4.48 8.17
C GLY A 71 -13.94 5.79 8.81
N ASN A 72 -12.63 5.97 9.03
CA ASN A 72 -12.06 7.10 9.76
C ASN A 72 -11.51 8.20 8.82
N VAL A 73 -12.24 8.54 7.76
CA VAL A 73 -11.82 9.50 6.72
C VAL A 73 -11.44 10.85 7.33
N ASP A 74 -12.29 11.43 8.19
CA ASP A 74 -12.07 12.75 8.80
C ASP A 74 -10.81 12.76 9.68
N LYS A 75 -10.56 11.66 10.40
CA LYS A 75 -9.33 11.50 11.19
C LYS A 75 -8.11 11.49 10.27
N GLN A 76 -8.16 10.77 9.14
CA GLN A 76 -7.05 10.73 8.20
C GLN A 76 -6.76 12.09 7.58
N VAL A 77 -7.80 12.83 7.17
CA VAL A 77 -7.67 14.21 6.66
C VAL A 77 -7.05 15.15 7.71
N SER A 78 -7.49 15.05 8.98
CA SER A 78 -6.91 15.81 10.08
C SER A 78 -5.44 15.48 10.30
N GLN A 79 -5.06 14.21 10.31
CA GLN A 79 -3.68 13.74 10.46
C GLN A 79 -2.81 14.23 9.30
N PHE A 80 -3.31 14.19 8.06
CA PHE A 80 -2.62 14.75 6.89
C PHE A 80 -2.37 16.26 7.06
N SER A 81 -3.38 17.02 7.47
CA SER A 81 -3.23 18.45 7.71
C SER A 81 -2.21 18.76 8.82
N ASN A 82 -2.11 17.91 9.84
CA ASN A 82 -1.09 18.02 10.88
C ASN A 82 0.33 17.80 10.32
N LEU A 83 0.53 16.92 9.35
CA LEU A 83 1.81 16.77 8.65
C LEU A 83 2.19 18.04 7.89
N VAL A 84 1.21 18.70 7.25
CA VAL A 84 1.44 20.00 6.59
C VAL A 84 1.86 21.06 7.60
N VAL A 85 1.19 21.15 8.76
CA VAL A 85 1.56 22.08 9.85
C VAL A 85 2.95 21.80 10.40
N GLN A 86 3.37 20.54 10.48
CA GLN A 86 4.72 20.13 10.90
C GLN A 86 5.79 20.43 9.84
N GLN A 87 5.41 20.93 8.67
CA GLN A 87 6.31 21.28 7.57
C GLN A 87 7.24 20.12 7.17
N VAL A 88 6.69 18.91 7.07
CA VAL A 88 7.43 17.76 6.52
C VAL A 88 7.89 18.04 5.09
N LYS A 89 8.95 17.41 4.62
CA LYS A 89 9.53 17.64 3.28
C LYS A 89 8.62 17.16 2.14
N ALA A 90 7.84 16.11 2.39
CA ALA A 90 6.85 15.56 1.47
C ALA A 90 5.84 14.70 2.24
N ILE A 91 4.73 14.36 1.59
CA ILE A 91 3.73 13.46 2.15
C ILE A 91 3.45 12.32 1.15
N LEU A 92 3.56 11.09 1.63
CA LEU A 92 3.03 9.89 0.98
C LEU A 92 1.59 9.67 1.47
N LEU A 93 0.67 9.46 0.53
CA LEU A 93 -0.76 9.34 0.84
C LEU A 93 -1.36 8.11 0.17
N ASP A 94 -1.95 7.20 0.97
CA ASP A 94 -2.95 6.23 0.52
C ASP A 94 -4.30 6.63 1.12
N PRO A 95 -5.23 7.25 0.37
CA PRO A 95 -6.43 7.83 0.94
C PRO A 95 -7.50 6.77 1.19
N ALA A 96 -8.18 6.84 2.34
CA ALA A 96 -9.39 6.04 2.57
C ALA A 96 -10.50 6.38 1.56
N ASN A 97 -10.65 7.66 1.24
CA ASN A 97 -11.53 8.18 0.19
C ASN A 97 -10.80 9.34 -0.53
N PRO A 98 -10.43 9.19 -1.82
CA PRO A 98 -9.65 10.20 -2.55
C PRO A 98 -10.27 11.59 -2.57
N ASP A 99 -11.59 11.70 -2.77
CA ASP A 99 -12.29 12.97 -2.92
C ASP A 99 -12.24 13.84 -1.64
N SER A 100 -12.15 13.20 -0.48
CA SER A 100 -12.08 13.88 0.81
C SER A 100 -10.77 14.63 1.03
N PHE A 101 -9.72 14.33 0.27
CA PHE A 101 -8.39 14.94 0.41
C PHE A 101 -8.17 16.19 -0.45
N ASN A 102 -9.12 16.59 -1.29
CA ASN A 102 -8.98 17.75 -2.17
C ASN A 102 -8.52 19.03 -1.44
N GLY A 103 -9.09 19.32 -0.29
CA GLY A 103 -8.73 20.49 0.53
C GLY A 103 -7.32 20.36 1.12
N ALA A 104 -7.01 19.21 1.70
CA ALA A 104 -5.74 18.95 2.35
C ALA A 104 -4.56 18.92 1.35
N VAL A 105 -4.76 18.34 0.17
CA VAL A 105 -3.74 18.36 -0.91
C VAL A 105 -3.48 19.79 -1.40
N ARG A 106 -4.54 20.62 -1.55
CA ARG A 106 -4.35 22.06 -1.86
C ARG A 106 -3.53 22.78 -0.79
N GLN A 107 -3.77 22.50 0.51
CA GLN A 107 -2.99 23.08 1.59
C GLN A 107 -1.51 22.67 1.52
N ALA A 108 -1.21 21.39 1.27
CA ALA A 108 0.16 20.91 1.09
C ALA A 108 0.84 21.61 -0.09
N LYS A 109 0.18 21.73 -1.25
CA LYS A 109 0.70 22.45 -2.41
C LYS A 109 0.96 23.93 -2.14
N ALA A 110 0.07 24.62 -1.43
CA ALA A 110 0.27 26.01 -1.03
C ALA A 110 1.47 26.16 -0.08
N ALA A 111 1.75 25.17 0.76
CA ALA A 111 2.93 25.09 1.62
C ALA A 111 4.19 24.59 0.88
N LYS A 112 4.10 24.29 -0.43
CA LYS A 112 5.18 23.73 -1.26
C LYS A 112 5.68 22.36 -0.77
N ILE A 113 4.79 21.58 -0.17
CA ILE A 113 5.04 20.21 0.29
C ILE A 113 4.54 19.26 -0.80
N PRO A 114 5.42 18.51 -1.50
CA PRO A 114 5.01 17.53 -2.48
C PRO A 114 4.15 16.44 -1.88
N VAL A 115 3.11 16.01 -2.60
CA VAL A 115 2.25 14.90 -2.24
C VAL A 115 2.38 13.80 -3.29
N VAL A 116 2.71 12.59 -2.85
CA VAL A 116 2.83 11.42 -3.71
C VAL A 116 1.85 10.34 -3.27
N GLY A 117 1.01 9.87 -4.16
CA GLY A 117 0.14 8.72 -3.93
C GLY A 117 0.95 7.44 -3.79
N ALA A 118 0.66 6.64 -2.74
CA ALA A 118 1.36 5.38 -2.48
C ALA A 118 0.34 4.26 -2.24
N GLY A 119 -0.07 3.60 -3.30
CA GLY A 119 -1.09 2.54 -3.26
C GLY A 119 -2.31 2.88 -4.11
N SER A 120 -3.16 3.77 -3.65
CA SER A 120 -4.24 4.30 -4.47
C SER A 120 -3.79 5.57 -5.20
N PRO A 121 -4.14 5.74 -6.48
CA PRO A 121 -3.86 6.99 -7.16
C PRO A 121 -4.66 8.11 -6.50
N VAL A 122 -3.99 9.16 -6.05
CA VAL A 122 -4.64 10.39 -5.59
C VAL A 122 -4.91 11.22 -6.85
N VAL A 123 -5.93 10.82 -7.58
CA VAL A 123 -6.43 11.56 -8.74
C VAL A 123 -7.80 12.09 -8.31
N ALA A 124 -7.79 13.23 -7.67
CA ALA A 124 -9.04 13.94 -7.43
C ALA A 124 -9.45 14.64 -8.73
N SER A 125 -10.74 14.68 -9.00
CA SER A 125 -11.31 15.35 -10.18
C SER A 125 -10.91 16.82 -10.30
N SER A 126 -10.43 17.47 -9.25
CA SER A 126 -10.03 18.87 -9.19
C SER A 126 -8.65 19.17 -8.61
N VAL A 127 -8.01 18.21 -7.92
CA VAL A 127 -6.67 18.40 -7.33
C VAL A 127 -5.88 17.10 -7.41
N GLU A 128 -4.90 17.08 -8.28
CA GLU A 128 -3.99 15.94 -8.43
C GLU A 128 -2.84 16.03 -7.42
N ALA A 129 -2.41 14.90 -6.87
CA ALA A 129 -1.09 14.76 -6.26
C ALA A 129 0.01 15.07 -7.29
N ASP A 130 1.22 15.34 -6.83
CA ASP A 130 2.35 15.65 -7.72
C ASP A 130 2.81 14.41 -8.49
N ALA A 131 2.66 13.24 -7.89
CA ALA A 131 2.93 11.93 -8.50
C ALA A 131 2.17 10.81 -7.77
N ALA A 132 2.18 9.61 -8.34
CA ALA A 132 1.69 8.40 -7.67
C ALA A 132 2.40 7.15 -8.18
N ALA A 133 2.60 6.18 -7.26
CA ALA A 133 2.92 4.78 -7.57
C ALA A 133 1.74 3.93 -7.13
N SER A 134 1.16 3.15 -8.03
CA SER A 134 -0.07 2.41 -7.79
C SER A 134 -0.19 1.21 -8.72
N SER A 135 -1.08 0.27 -8.39
CA SER A 135 -1.68 -0.64 -9.36
C SER A 135 -3.12 -0.19 -9.62
N SER A 136 -3.51 -0.10 -10.88
CA SER A 136 -4.87 0.31 -11.26
C SER A 136 -5.91 -0.65 -10.67
N HIS A 137 -6.85 -0.14 -9.90
CA HIS A 137 -7.93 -0.96 -9.33
C HIS A 137 -8.83 -1.53 -10.43
N CYS A 138 -9.09 -0.76 -11.47
CA CYS A 138 -9.83 -1.25 -12.63
C CYS A 138 -9.07 -2.40 -13.34
N SER A 139 -7.76 -2.27 -13.54
CA SER A 139 -6.93 -3.35 -14.12
C SER A 139 -6.97 -4.63 -13.25
N ILE A 140 -7.03 -4.50 -11.92
CA ILE A 140 -7.25 -5.64 -11.03
C ILE A 140 -8.62 -6.27 -11.29
N GLY A 141 -9.68 -5.47 -11.45
CA GLY A 141 -11.01 -5.94 -11.81
C GLY A 141 -11.02 -6.72 -13.12
N HIS A 142 -10.36 -6.21 -14.16
CA HIS A 142 -10.21 -6.91 -15.45
C HIS A 142 -9.47 -8.24 -15.32
N GLU A 143 -8.35 -8.29 -14.56
CA GLU A 143 -7.62 -9.54 -14.34
C GLU A 143 -8.42 -10.55 -13.50
N LEU A 144 -9.21 -10.09 -12.51
CA LEU A 144 -10.14 -10.97 -11.77
C LEU A 144 -11.24 -11.53 -12.69
N ALA A 145 -11.79 -10.72 -13.59
CA ALA A 145 -12.78 -11.17 -14.57
C ALA A 145 -12.20 -12.21 -15.54
N LYS A 146 -10.97 -12.00 -16.00
CA LYS A 146 -10.24 -12.99 -16.80
C LYS A 146 -10.01 -14.29 -16.02
N GLY A 147 -9.63 -14.19 -14.74
CA GLY A 147 -9.54 -15.34 -13.85
C GLY A 147 -10.86 -16.10 -13.72
N ALA A 148 -11.97 -15.39 -13.49
CA ALA A 148 -13.30 -16.00 -13.39
C ALA A 148 -13.70 -16.74 -14.68
N LYS A 149 -13.49 -16.12 -15.84
CA LYS A 149 -13.74 -16.77 -17.16
C LYS A 149 -12.85 -17.99 -17.39
N THR A 150 -11.61 -17.96 -16.92
CA THR A 150 -10.68 -19.10 -17.02
C THR A 150 -11.10 -20.25 -16.10
N LEU A 151 -11.56 -19.95 -14.88
CA LEU A 151 -12.01 -20.96 -13.92
C LEU A 151 -13.37 -21.56 -14.28
N LEU A 152 -14.23 -20.77 -14.93
CA LEU A 152 -15.60 -21.14 -15.33
C LEU A 152 -15.82 -20.92 -16.85
N PRO A 153 -15.14 -21.67 -17.73
CA PRO A 153 -15.17 -21.42 -19.17
C PRO A 153 -16.54 -21.62 -19.80
N ASN A 154 -17.41 -22.40 -19.18
CA ASN A 154 -18.77 -22.66 -19.64
C ASN A 154 -19.83 -21.75 -18.99
N GLY A 155 -19.38 -20.81 -18.16
CA GLY A 155 -20.24 -19.98 -17.30
C GLY A 155 -20.47 -20.60 -15.93
N GLY A 156 -21.23 -19.90 -15.09
CA GLY A 156 -21.52 -20.32 -13.71
C GLY A 156 -22.00 -19.16 -12.84
N THR A 157 -22.20 -19.45 -11.57
CA THR A 157 -22.73 -18.52 -10.57
C THR A 157 -21.62 -18.01 -9.68
N ILE A 158 -21.68 -16.71 -9.35
CA ILE A 158 -20.68 -16.01 -8.55
C ILE A 158 -21.35 -15.35 -7.34
N ALA A 159 -20.82 -15.58 -6.15
CA ALA A 159 -21.15 -14.79 -4.97
C ALA A 159 -19.96 -13.88 -4.61
N ILE A 160 -20.24 -12.61 -4.33
CA ILE A 160 -19.26 -11.54 -4.24
C ILE A 160 -19.18 -10.99 -2.82
N LEU A 161 -18.02 -11.15 -2.18
CA LEU A 161 -17.61 -10.44 -0.98
C LEU A 161 -16.96 -9.12 -1.44
N ALA A 162 -17.77 -8.04 -1.47
CA ALA A 162 -17.49 -6.84 -2.25
C ALA A 162 -16.51 -5.84 -1.62
N GLY A 163 -16.04 -6.11 -0.39
CA GLY A 163 -15.15 -5.21 0.34
C GLY A 163 -15.88 -4.27 1.29
N PRO A 164 -15.16 -3.33 1.93
CA PRO A 164 -15.75 -2.42 2.90
C PRO A 164 -16.64 -1.37 2.21
N PRO A 165 -17.74 -0.97 2.87
CA PRO A 165 -18.60 0.06 2.32
C PRO A 165 -17.84 1.37 2.12
N GLY A 166 -18.03 2.02 0.98
CA GLY A 166 -17.42 3.31 0.63
C GLY A 166 -15.93 3.26 0.25
N ALA A 167 -15.29 2.08 0.28
CA ALA A 167 -13.91 1.94 -0.16
C ALA A 167 -13.83 2.04 -1.69
N PHE A 168 -13.22 3.12 -2.18
CA PHE A 168 -13.06 3.39 -3.61
C PHE A 168 -12.38 2.21 -4.35
N TRP A 169 -11.30 1.67 -3.77
CA TRP A 169 -10.54 0.58 -4.38
C TRP A 169 -11.40 -0.68 -4.63
N ALA A 170 -12.31 -1.00 -3.71
CA ALA A 170 -13.16 -2.17 -3.82
C ALA A 170 -14.26 -1.96 -4.87
N SER A 171 -14.92 -0.79 -4.84
CA SER A 171 -15.97 -0.44 -5.80
C SER A 171 -15.44 -0.34 -7.23
N ASP A 172 -14.23 0.21 -7.45
CA ASP A 172 -13.65 0.34 -8.79
C ASP A 172 -13.23 -1.03 -9.36
N ARG A 173 -12.61 -1.91 -8.54
CA ARG A 173 -12.34 -3.31 -8.91
C ARG A 173 -13.60 -4.03 -9.33
N LEU A 174 -14.63 -3.95 -8.50
CA LEU A 174 -15.90 -4.63 -8.75
C LEU A 174 -16.63 -4.09 -9.99
N ARG A 175 -16.60 -2.78 -10.21
CA ARG A 175 -17.16 -2.15 -11.40
C ARG A 175 -16.53 -2.75 -12.67
N CYS A 176 -15.21 -2.72 -12.79
CA CYS A 176 -14.50 -3.24 -13.97
C CYS A 176 -14.65 -4.77 -14.12
N PHE A 177 -14.70 -5.51 -13.00
CA PHE A 177 -15.01 -6.93 -13.02
C PHE A 177 -16.41 -7.20 -13.64
N LYS A 178 -17.44 -6.47 -13.18
CA LYS A 178 -18.81 -6.60 -13.69
C LYS A 178 -18.92 -6.20 -15.16
N GLU A 179 -18.25 -5.14 -15.58
CA GLU A 179 -18.22 -4.71 -16.98
C GLU A 179 -17.70 -5.83 -17.89
N ASP A 180 -16.61 -6.47 -17.49
CA ASP A 180 -16.00 -7.54 -18.29
C ASP A 180 -16.80 -8.85 -18.33
N ILE A 181 -17.54 -9.17 -17.27
CA ILE A 181 -18.37 -10.39 -17.25
C ILE A 181 -19.77 -10.18 -17.82
N ALA A 182 -20.20 -8.94 -18.08
CA ALA A 182 -21.57 -8.59 -18.48
C ALA A 182 -22.09 -9.36 -19.72
N ASN A 183 -21.19 -9.63 -20.68
CA ASN A 183 -21.50 -10.35 -21.90
C ASN A 183 -21.04 -11.81 -21.89
N SER A 184 -20.92 -12.42 -20.69
CA SER A 184 -20.53 -13.81 -20.51
C SER A 184 -21.67 -14.64 -19.90
N ASN A 185 -21.48 -15.95 -19.80
CA ASN A 185 -22.40 -16.86 -19.12
C ASN A 185 -22.21 -16.87 -17.59
N LEU A 186 -21.46 -15.90 -17.01
CA LEU A 186 -21.26 -15.76 -15.57
C LEU A 186 -22.40 -14.94 -14.96
N LYS A 187 -22.98 -15.41 -13.87
CA LYS A 187 -24.14 -14.76 -13.22
C LYS A 187 -23.84 -14.46 -11.75
N ILE A 188 -23.95 -13.21 -11.34
CA ILE A 188 -23.85 -12.80 -9.94
C ILE A 188 -25.16 -13.19 -9.23
N VAL A 189 -25.08 -14.07 -8.22
CA VAL A 189 -26.22 -14.53 -7.43
C VAL A 189 -26.29 -13.88 -6.05
N ALA A 190 -25.19 -13.36 -5.57
CA ALA A 190 -25.09 -12.60 -4.33
C ALA A 190 -23.97 -11.58 -4.40
N GLU A 191 -24.17 -10.44 -3.75
CA GLU A 191 -23.17 -9.39 -3.57
C GLU A 191 -23.41 -8.70 -2.24
N GLN A 192 -22.37 -8.60 -1.41
CA GLN A 192 -22.50 -7.94 -0.12
C GLN A 192 -21.18 -7.28 0.29
N THR A 193 -21.29 -6.04 0.78
CA THR A 193 -20.21 -5.35 1.48
C THR A 193 -20.17 -5.78 2.94
N SER A 194 -18.99 -5.74 3.55
CA SER A 194 -18.82 -5.94 4.98
C SER A 194 -17.53 -5.24 5.45
N GLU A 195 -17.35 -5.12 6.76
CA GLU A 195 -16.08 -4.64 7.32
C GLU A 195 -14.91 -5.53 6.88
N GLN A 196 -13.72 -4.91 6.73
CA GLN A 196 -12.48 -5.62 6.37
C GLN A 196 -11.91 -6.35 7.60
N ASP A 197 -12.60 -7.41 7.98
CA ASP A 197 -12.27 -8.29 9.11
C ASP A 197 -12.35 -9.76 8.68
N ALA A 198 -11.38 -10.57 9.13
CA ALA A 198 -11.26 -11.97 8.72
C ALA A 198 -12.43 -12.85 9.23
N ALA A 199 -12.94 -12.58 10.43
CA ALA A 199 -14.06 -13.35 10.99
C ALA A 199 -15.37 -12.99 10.28
N VAL A 200 -15.57 -11.69 9.97
CA VAL A 200 -16.73 -11.21 9.23
C VAL A 200 -16.71 -11.77 7.81
N ALA A 201 -15.57 -11.75 7.12
CA ALA A 201 -15.41 -12.32 5.78
C ALA A 201 -15.70 -13.83 5.76
N LEU A 202 -15.19 -14.57 6.73
CA LEU A 202 -15.50 -16.01 6.89
C LEU A 202 -17.00 -16.26 7.12
N SER A 203 -17.63 -15.47 8.01
CA SER A 203 -19.06 -15.58 8.30
C SER A 203 -19.92 -15.32 7.07
N LEU A 204 -19.60 -14.25 6.31
CA LEU A 204 -20.30 -13.89 5.07
C LEU A 204 -20.15 -14.98 4.00
N ALA A 205 -18.96 -15.54 3.84
CA ALA A 205 -18.71 -16.62 2.88
C ALA A 205 -19.49 -17.91 3.27
N ASN A 206 -19.56 -18.23 4.57
CA ASN A 206 -20.39 -19.35 5.05
C ASN A 206 -21.89 -19.12 4.78
N ASP A 207 -22.40 -17.90 4.99
CA ASP A 207 -23.79 -17.55 4.63
C ASP A 207 -24.05 -17.77 3.15
N PHE A 208 -23.14 -17.32 2.28
CA PHE A 208 -23.26 -17.54 0.82
C PHE A 208 -23.28 -19.02 0.46
N LEU A 209 -22.39 -19.84 1.06
CA LEU A 209 -22.35 -21.27 0.79
C LEU A 209 -23.61 -22.03 1.28
N GLN A 210 -24.29 -21.50 2.31
CA GLN A 210 -25.56 -22.05 2.79
C GLN A 210 -26.73 -21.62 1.93
N ARG A 211 -26.82 -20.35 1.58
CA ARG A 211 -27.93 -19.79 0.75
C ARG A 211 -27.85 -20.22 -0.70
N PHE A 212 -26.64 -20.40 -1.20
CA PHE A 212 -26.36 -20.80 -2.58
C PHE A 212 -25.49 -22.06 -2.62
N PRO A 213 -26.06 -23.24 -2.28
CA PRO A 213 -25.27 -24.47 -2.11
C PRO A 213 -24.56 -24.93 -3.38
N ASN A 214 -25.01 -24.48 -4.53
CA ASN A 214 -24.45 -24.77 -5.85
C ASN A 214 -23.71 -23.58 -6.47
N VAL A 215 -23.26 -22.61 -5.67
CA VAL A 215 -22.45 -21.51 -6.17
C VAL A 215 -21.13 -22.06 -6.73
N ASP A 216 -20.73 -21.58 -7.91
CA ASP A 216 -19.54 -22.07 -8.60
C ASP A 216 -18.28 -21.33 -8.20
N LEU A 217 -18.41 -20.02 -7.84
CA LEU A 217 -17.27 -19.16 -7.52
C LEU A 217 -17.58 -18.15 -6.43
N LEU A 218 -16.62 -18.00 -5.51
CA LEU A 218 -16.58 -16.91 -4.53
C LEU A 218 -15.53 -15.89 -4.96
N TYR A 219 -15.95 -14.64 -5.10
CA TYR A 219 -15.08 -13.49 -5.34
C TYR A 219 -14.79 -12.79 -4.03
N GLY A 220 -13.52 -12.55 -3.72
CA GLY A 220 -13.08 -11.68 -2.61
C GLY A 220 -12.48 -10.39 -3.15
N ALA A 221 -12.89 -9.23 -2.61
CA ALA A 221 -12.35 -7.94 -3.04
C ALA A 221 -10.84 -7.81 -2.81
N ASP A 222 -10.34 -8.43 -1.73
CA ASP A 222 -8.92 -8.58 -1.42
C ASP A 222 -8.65 -9.91 -0.71
N ASP A 223 -7.45 -10.09 -0.15
CA ASP A 223 -7.07 -11.31 0.55
C ASP A 223 -7.81 -11.55 1.87
N THR A 224 -8.26 -10.51 2.59
CA THR A 224 -9.08 -10.69 3.78
C THR A 224 -10.36 -11.44 3.43
N TYR A 225 -11.04 -11.01 2.36
CA TYR A 225 -12.26 -11.66 1.88
C TYR A 225 -11.97 -12.99 1.17
N GLY A 226 -10.91 -13.04 0.37
CA GLY A 226 -10.52 -14.24 -0.35
C GLY A 226 -10.08 -15.39 0.57
N VAL A 227 -9.30 -15.10 1.60
CA VAL A 227 -8.91 -16.08 2.63
C VAL A 227 -10.13 -16.51 3.44
N GLY A 228 -11.04 -15.59 3.78
CA GLY A 228 -12.33 -15.92 4.41
C GLY A 228 -13.16 -16.88 3.55
N ALA A 229 -13.29 -16.60 2.26
CA ALA A 229 -13.97 -17.45 1.28
C ALA A 229 -13.32 -18.84 1.15
N GLY A 230 -11.98 -18.89 1.06
CA GLY A 230 -11.25 -20.15 0.99
C GLY A 230 -11.39 -21.00 2.25
N ARG A 231 -11.36 -20.39 3.45
CA ARG A 231 -11.59 -21.07 4.72
C ARG A 231 -13.03 -21.57 4.85
N ALA A 232 -14.01 -20.82 4.37
CA ALA A 232 -15.40 -21.26 4.30
C ALA A 232 -15.56 -22.49 3.38
N ALA A 233 -14.95 -22.43 2.19
CA ALA A 233 -14.92 -23.57 1.26
C ALA A 233 -14.23 -24.80 1.87
N GLN A 234 -13.17 -24.60 2.64
CA GLN A 234 -12.46 -25.66 3.36
C GLN A 234 -13.34 -26.29 4.44
N GLY A 235 -13.96 -25.47 5.29
CA GLY A 235 -14.86 -25.94 6.35
C GLY A 235 -16.09 -26.69 5.81
N ALA A 236 -16.59 -26.27 4.65
CA ALA A 236 -17.70 -26.92 3.95
C ALA A 236 -17.27 -28.13 3.07
N GLN A 237 -15.99 -28.50 3.07
CA GLN A 237 -15.42 -29.57 2.21
C GLN A 237 -15.69 -29.36 0.70
N LYS A 238 -15.65 -28.10 0.27
CA LYS A 238 -15.93 -27.67 -1.11
C LYS A 238 -14.68 -27.17 -1.86
N CYS A 239 -13.47 -27.30 -1.28
CA CYS A 239 -12.23 -26.92 -1.97
C CYS A 239 -12.13 -27.63 -3.33
N GLY A 240 -11.78 -26.88 -4.37
CA GLY A 240 -11.72 -27.35 -5.75
C GLY A 240 -13.09 -27.51 -6.44
N LYS A 241 -14.19 -27.65 -5.70
CA LYS A 241 -15.56 -27.67 -6.23
C LYS A 241 -16.07 -26.23 -6.41
N VAL A 242 -16.02 -25.45 -5.35
CA VAL A 242 -16.27 -24.01 -5.41
C VAL A 242 -14.93 -23.31 -5.66
N LYS A 243 -14.87 -22.54 -6.72
CA LYS A 243 -13.68 -21.73 -7.05
C LYS A 243 -13.60 -20.50 -6.17
N VAL A 244 -12.37 -20.09 -5.85
CA VAL A 244 -12.14 -18.86 -5.07
C VAL A 244 -11.10 -18.01 -5.78
N LEU A 245 -11.45 -16.73 -6.03
CA LEU A 245 -10.52 -15.75 -6.59
C LEU A 245 -10.59 -14.42 -5.85
N PHE A 246 -9.45 -13.72 -5.78
CA PHE A 246 -9.33 -12.45 -5.09
C PHE A 246 -8.07 -11.70 -5.48
N ALA A 247 -7.89 -10.49 -4.95
CA ALA A 247 -6.66 -9.70 -5.10
C ALA A 247 -5.83 -9.72 -3.82
N VAL A 248 -4.54 -9.40 -3.93
CA VAL A 248 -3.49 -9.38 -2.90
C VAL A 248 -3.02 -10.79 -2.49
N LEU A 249 -1.70 -10.98 -2.48
CA LEU A 249 -1.07 -12.25 -2.11
C LEU A 249 -0.29 -12.10 -0.80
N GLY A 250 -0.95 -12.29 0.34
CA GLY A 250 -0.32 -12.40 1.65
C GLY A 250 0.01 -13.86 2.03
N GLU A 251 0.67 -14.09 3.17
CA GLU A 251 1.01 -15.45 3.65
C GLU A 251 -0.23 -16.34 3.78
N ALA A 252 -1.32 -15.85 4.37
CA ALA A 252 -2.56 -16.63 4.50
C ALA A 252 -3.21 -16.96 3.15
N ALA A 253 -3.06 -16.07 2.15
CA ALA A 253 -3.49 -16.34 0.78
C ALA A 253 -2.69 -17.50 0.15
N GLU A 254 -1.38 -17.55 0.37
CA GLU A 254 -0.56 -18.66 -0.08
C GLU A 254 -0.95 -19.98 0.58
N GLU A 255 -1.17 -19.96 1.89
CA GLU A 255 -1.59 -21.16 2.64
C GLU A 255 -2.88 -21.74 2.07
N ILE A 256 -3.90 -20.89 1.83
CA ILE A 256 -5.19 -21.33 1.32
C ILE A 256 -5.12 -21.78 -0.15
N MET A 257 -4.22 -21.18 -0.95
CA MET A 257 -3.93 -21.66 -2.31
C MET A 257 -3.24 -23.03 -2.29
N ARG A 258 -2.26 -23.24 -1.41
CA ARG A 258 -1.58 -24.55 -1.25
C ARG A 258 -2.54 -25.63 -0.80
N ALA A 259 -3.50 -25.29 0.06
CA ALA A 259 -4.58 -26.19 0.48
C ALA A 259 -5.57 -26.53 -0.65
N GLY A 260 -5.48 -25.86 -1.80
CA GLY A 260 -6.40 -26.04 -2.94
C GLY A 260 -7.78 -25.43 -2.72
N CYS A 261 -7.88 -24.46 -1.81
CA CYS A 261 -9.11 -23.75 -1.46
C CYS A 261 -9.13 -22.28 -1.97
N ALA A 262 -8.15 -21.92 -2.79
CA ALA A 262 -8.16 -20.73 -3.63
C ALA A 262 -7.48 -21.07 -4.97
N ASP A 263 -8.02 -20.53 -6.05
CA ASP A 263 -7.67 -20.96 -7.41
C ASP A 263 -6.94 -19.88 -8.20
N TYR A 264 -7.25 -18.59 -7.95
CA TYR A 264 -6.70 -17.48 -8.71
C TYR A 264 -6.54 -16.24 -7.83
N VAL A 265 -5.35 -15.69 -7.79
CA VAL A 265 -5.05 -14.45 -7.04
C VAL A 265 -4.39 -13.44 -7.96
N VAL A 266 -4.91 -12.22 -8.00
CA VAL A 266 -4.24 -11.11 -8.66
C VAL A 266 -3.30 -10.45 -7.67
N ALA A 267 -2.03 -10.84 -7.71
CA ALA A 267 -1.04 -10.29 -6.80
C ALA A 267 -0.61 -8.88 -7.24
N GLN A 268 -0.65 -7.96 -6.30
CA GLN A 268 -0.04 -6.64 -6.40
C GLN A 268 1.36 -6.68 -5.79
N GLN A 269 2.15 -5.63 -6.01
CA GLN A 269 3.53 -5.55 -5.54
C GLN A 269 3.70 -4.37 -4.54
N PRO A 270 3.10 -4.44 -3.34
CA PRO A 270 3.05 -3.30 -2.43
C PRO A 270 4.43 -2.84 -1.95
N VAL A 271 5.41 -3.73 -1.76
CA VAL A 271 6.80 -3.33 -1.44
C VAL A 271 7.37 -2.47 -2.56
N LEU A 272 7.18 -2.88 -3.83
CA LEU A 272 7.66 -2.12 -4.98
C LEU A 272 6.93 -0.78 -5.13
N ILE A 273 5.61 -0.74 -4.87
CA ILE A 273 4.83 0.51 -4.82
C ILE A 273 5.44 1.46 -3.78
N GLY A 274 5.70 0.98 -2.56
CA GLY A 274 6.29 1.79 -1.50
C GLY A 274 7.68 2.33 -1.88
N ARG A 275 8.57 1.49 -2.43
CA ARG A 275 9.90 1.88 -2.91
C ARG A 275 9.82 2.92 -4.03
N THR A 276 8.94 2.72 -4.97
CA THR A 276 8.73 3.64 -6.10
C THR A 276 8.21 4.99 -5.59
N ALA A 277 7.23 4.99 -4.69
CA ALA A 277 6.64 6.21 -4.15
C ALA A 277 7.66 7.05 -3.37
N ILE A 278 8.47 6.45 -2.49
CA ILE A 278 9.52 7.19 -1.76
C ILE A 278 10.64 7.65 -2.71
N GLY A 279 10.96 6.91 -3.75
CA GLY A 279 11.89 7.34 -4.81
C GLY A 279 11.37 8.55 -5.60
N MET A 280 10.04 8.65 -5.83
CA MET A 280 9.41 9.84 -6.41
C MET A 280 9.50 11.03 -5.46
N VAL A 281 9.26 10.83 -4.16
CA VAL A 281 9.44 11.86 -3.12
C VAL A 281 10.86 12.41 -3.17
N ASP A 282 11.88 11.56 -3.18
CA ASP A 282 13.29 11.97 -3.20
C ASP A 282 13.61 12.88 -4.40
N LYS A 283 13.12 12.51 -5.59
CA LYS A 283 13.28 13.33 -6.80
C LYS A 283 12.58 14.68 -6.67
N LEU A 284 11.34 14.71 -6.19
CA LEU A 284 10.57 15.95 -6.04
C LEU A 284 11.22 16.89 -5.02
N VAL A 285 11.66 16.37 -3.87
CA VAL A 285 12.35 17.14 -2.84
C VAL A 285 13.67 17.73 -3.36
N LYS A 286 14.38 17.02 -4.22
CA LYS A 286 15.63 17.46 -4.87
C LYS A 286 15.40 18.32 -6.12
N GLY A 287 14.15 18.63 -6.48
CA GLY A 287 13.82 19.37 -7.69
C GLY A 287 14.19 18.65 -9.00
N GLN A 288 14.29 17.31 -8.96
CA GLN A 288 14.61 16.50 -10.12
C GLN A 288 13.32 16.11 -10.90
N PRO A 289 13.38 15.98 -12.21
CA PRO A 289 12.22 15.60 -13.01
C PRO A 289 11.83 14.13 -12.77
N LEU A 290 10.52 13.88 -12.77
CA LEU A 290 9.97 12.54 -12.81
C LEU A 290 9.84 12.08 -14.27
N ALA A 291 10.15 10.81 -14.54
CA ALA A 291 9.93 10.20 -15.86
C ALA A 291 8.43 10.13 -16.20
N LYS A 292 7.62 9.81 -15.19
CA LYS A 292 6.14 9.78 -15.26
C LYS A 292 5.56 10.30 -13.95
N LYS A 293 4.41 10.96 -14.01
CA LYS A 293 3.65 11.34 -12.79
C LYS A 293 2.95 10.15 -12.16
N LEU A 294 2.46 9.21 -12.97
CA LEU A 294 1.86 7.96 -12.52
C LEU A 294 2.74 6.80 -12.95
N GLU A 295 3.26 6.05 -11.99
CA GLU A 295 3.93 4.77 -12.23
C GLU A 295 2.97 3.62 -11.87
N GLU A 296 2.46 2.97 -12.90
CA GLU A 296 1.62 1.79 -12.74
C GLU A 296 2.48 0.55 -12.56
N ILE A 297 2.39 -0.05 -11.37
CA ILE A 297 3.10 -1.27 -11.02
C ILE A 297 2.31 -2.48 -11.54
N ALA A 298 3.00 -3.33 -12.29
CA ALA A 298 2.41 -4.48 -12.94
C ALA A 298 1.74 -5.45 -11.96
N LEU A 299 0.63 -6.03 -12.39
CA LEU A 299 -0.08 -7.10 -11.69
C LEU A 299 0.52 -8.45 -12.05
N ILE A 300 0.47 -9.40 -11.13
CA ILE A 300 0.94 -10.78 -11.33
C ILE A 300 -0.22 -11.74 -11.06
N PRO A 301 -0.81 -12.33 -12.11
CA PRO A 301 -1.78 -13.40 -11.92
C PRO A 301 -1.12 -14.64 -11.34
N VAL A 302 -1.67 -15.13 -10.23
CA VAL A 302 -1.13 -16.26 -9.48
C VAL A 302 -2.15 -17.38 -9.42
N THR A 303 -1.68 -18.58 -9.75
CA THR A 303 -2.39 -19.84 -9.62
C THR A 303 -1.51 -20.84 -8.87
N LYS A 304 -2.03 -22.00 -8.54
CA LYS A 304 -1.21 -23.06 -7.93
C LYS A 304 -0.01 -23.45 -8.79
N ALA A 305 -0.12 -23.30 -10.12
CA ALA A 305 0.95 -23.70 -11.05
C ALA A 305 2.19 -22.81 -10.98
N ASN A 306 2.06 -21.51 -10.65
CA ASN A 306 3.18 -20.57 -10.60
C ASN A 306 3.48 -20.00 -9.19
N LEU A 307 2.71 -20.38 -8.18
CA LEU A 307 2.84 -19.85 -6.81
C LEU A 307 4.26 -19.97 -6.23
N ASP A 308 4.97 -21.07 -6.55
CA ASP A 308 6.31 -21.33 -6.04
C ASP A 308 7.42 -20.65 -6.87
N SER A 309 7.13 -20.28 -8.11
CA SER A 309 8.11 -19.68 -9.02
C SER A 309 8.13 -18.15 -9.01
N ILE A 310 7.11 -17.49 -8.44
CA ILE A 310 7.08 -16.04 -8.37
C ILE A 310 7.95 -15.50 -7.24
N SER A 311 8.66 -14.39 -7.52
CA SER A 311 9.38 -13.65 -6.48
C SER A 311 8.41 -12.89 -5.59
N LYS A 312 8.56 -13.04 -4.28
CA LYS A 312 7.72 -12.38 -3.27
C LYS A 312 8.36 -11.15 -2.66
N THR A 313 9.60 -10.86 -3.00
CA THR A 313 10.38 -9.75 -2.43
C THR A 313 9.79 -8.37 -2.73
N THR A 314 8.98 -8.25 -3.79
CA THR A 314 8.24 -7.03 -4.15
C THR A 314 6.83 -7.00 -3.59
N MET A 315 6.35 -8.11 -3.00
CA MET A 315 4.96 -8.28 -2.53
C MET A 315 4.85 -8.33 -1.02
N GLN A 316 5.83 -8.91 -0.33
CA GLN A 316 5.75 -9.22 1.10
C GLN A 316 6.90 -8.57 1.87
N ALA A 317 6.62 -8.05 3.06
CA ALA A 317 7.64 -7.62 3.99
C ALA A 317 8.38 -8.83 4.58
N PRO A 318 9.63 -8.67 5.06
CA PRO A 318 10.30 -9.72 5.81
C PRO A 318 9.45 -10.18 7.01
N LYS A 319 9.49 -11.48 7.28
CA LYS A 319 8.72 -12.07 8.39
C LYS A 319 9.05 -11.39 9.72
N GLY A 320 7.99 -10.98 10.43
CA GLY A 320 8.12 -10.29 11.72
C GLY A 320 8.42 -8.79 11.63
N TRP A 321 8.52 -8.23 10.42
CA TRP A 321 8.66 -6.78 10.28
C TRP A 321 7.34 -6.07 10.66
N THR A 322 7.47 -4.98 11.42
CA THR A 322 6.37 -4.08 11.81
C THR A 322 6.77 -2.64 11.56
N PRO A 323 5.83 -1.76 11.15
CA PRO A 323 6.07 -0.34 10.95
C PRO A 323 6.33 0.42 12.25
#